data_23eda8d2fde1679a877435808eb5d3dc
#
_entry.id   23eda8d2fde1679a877435808eb5d3dc
#
_cell.length_a   1.000
_cell.length_b   1.000
_cell.length_c   1.000
_cell.angle_alpha   90.00
_cell.angle_beta   90.00
_cell.angle_gamma   90.00
#
_symmetry.space_group_name_H-M   'P 1'
#
loop_
_entity.id
_entity.type
_entity.pdbx_description
1 polymer ?
#
loop_
_entity_poly.entity_id
_entity_poly.type
_entity_poly.pdbx_seq_one_letter_code
_entity_poly.pdbx_strand_id
1 'polypeptide(L)'
;MLRRVRSSPAQTFVLFPLAVLAADLALRRRLRIRRAWIVVLAGGYFLYRSAGRYRAARAGGRGVASTPRALVTDGPYAITRNPMYLGHLVFLAGLIGATRSPLAAALFARQLTRLRSRVAQDEGRLERLFGDEYRAYRARVPRWPLLPDAPD
;
A
#
# COMPACT_ATOMS: atom_id res chain seq x y z
N MET A 1 -7.45 22.19 3.79
CA MET A 1 -7.39 21.07 4.74
C MET A 1 -8.00 19.77 4.19
N LEU A 2 -9.12 19.81 3.49
CA LEU A 2 -9.82 18.63 2.90
C LEU A 2 -9.02 17.82 1.86
N ARG A 3 -8.06 18.42 1.17
CA ARG A 3 -7.22 17.74 0.16
C ARG A 3 -6.28 16.69 0.75
N ARG A 4 -5.82 16.86 2.01
CA ARG A 4 -4.93 15.90 2.71
C ARG A 4 -5.67 14.64 3.17
N VAL A 5 -6.96 14.74 3.48
CA VAL A 5 -7.79 13.62 3.93
C VAL A 5 -8.11 12.66 2.77
N ARG A 6 -8.05 13.13 1.53
CA ARG A 6 -8.24 12.31 0.31
C ARG A 6 -6.98 11.60 -0.15
N SER A 7 -5.85 11.75 0.55
CA SER A 7 -4.63 11.01 0.24
C SER A 7 -4.83 9.52 0.52
N SER A 8 -4.31 8.64 -0.35
CA SER A 8 -4.44 7.20 -0.20
C SER A 8 -4.00 6.68 1.19
N PRO A 9 -2.91 7.19 1.80
CA PRO A 9 -2.51 6.77 3.14
C PRO A 9 -3.52 7.12 4.24
N ALA A 10 -4.03 8.35 4.27
CA ALA A 10 -5.02 8.76 5.28
C ALA A 10 -6.31 7.95 5.15
N GLN A 11 -6.75 7.66 3.93
CA GLN A 11 -7.91 6.79 3.72
C GLN A 11 -7.68 5.39 4.28
N THR A 12 -6.56 4.77 3.96
CA THR A 12 -6.28 3.39 4.35
C THR A 12 -6.04 3.25 5.85
N PHE A 13 -5.19 4.10 6.43
CA PHE A 13 -4.69 3.91 7.78
C PHE A 13 -5.53 4.60 8.86
N VAL A 14 -6.42 5.51 8.48
CA VAL A 14 -7.27 6.25 9.41
C VAL A 14 -8.75 6.09 9.09
N LEU A 15 -9.18 6.52 7.89
CA LEU A 15 -10.61 6.58 7.59
C LEU A 15 -11.26 5.20 7.50
N PHE A 16 -10.59 4.20 6.92
CA PHE A 16 -11.16 2.88 6.77
C PHE A 16 -11.33 2.15 8.11
N PRO A 17 -10.34 2.10 9.03
CA PRO A 17 -10.56 1.57 10.37
C PRO A 17 -11.70 2.26 11.11
N LEU A 18 -11.76 3.59 11.08
CA LEU A 18 -12.83 4.35 11.73
C LEU A 18 -14.20 4.05 11.13
N ALA A 19 -14.31 3.98 9.80
CA ALA A 19 -15.55 3.64 9.11
C ALA A 19 -16.04 2.22 9.46
N VAL A 20 -15.10 1.25 9.52
CA VAL A 20 -15.42 -0.13 9.91
C VAL A 20 -15.92 -0.18 11.35
N LEU A 21 -15.22 0.46 12.29
CA LEU A 21 -15.64 0.50 13.69
C LEU A 21 -17.00 1.18 13.86
N ALA A 22 -17.20 2.32 13.21
CA ALA A 22 -18.47 3.06 13.27
C ALA A 22 -19.63 2.23 12.70
N ALA A 23 -19.43 1.57 11.56
CA ALA A 23 -20.46 0.73 10.93
C ALA A 23 -20.79 -0.50 11.79
N ASP A 24 -19.78 -1.19 12.33
CA ASP A 24 -20.00 -2.37 13.17
C ASP A 24 -20.71 -1.99 14.49
N LEU A 25 -20.41 -0.81 15.07
CA LEU A 25 -21.12 -0.27 16.23
C LEU A 25 -22.57 0.08 15.89
N ALA A 26 -22.81 0.79 14.79
CA ALA A 26 -24.16 1.18 14.35
C ALA A 26 -25.05 -0.04 14.06
N LEU A 27 -24.47 -1.09 13.50
CA LEU A 27 -25.14 -2.36 13.23
C LEU A 27 -25.21 -3.29 14.46
N ARG A 28 -24.81 -2.81 15.64
CA ARG A 28 -24.77 -3.58 16.90
C ARG A 28 -24.03 -4.91 16.78
N ARG A 29 -23.04 -5.00 15.88
CA ARG A 29 -22.21 -6.19 15.72
C ARG A 29 -21.30 -6.33 16.94
N ARG A 30 -21.15 -7.55 17.45
CA ARG A 30 -20.19 -7.82 18.53
C ARG A 30 -18.77 -7.61 18.00
N LEU A 31 -18.10 -6.55 18.43
CA LEU A 31 -16.69 -6.28 18.11
C LEU A 31 -15.80 -7.36 18.78
N ARG A 32 -15.52 -8.42 18.05
CA ARG A 32 -14.53 -9.43 18.48
C ARG A 32 -13.20 -9.14 17.79
N ILE A 33 -12.41 -8.26 18.37
CA ILE A 33 -11.07 -7.95 17.84
C ILE A 33 -10.14 -9.13 18.10
N ARG A 34 -9.70 -9.79 17.03
CA ARG A 34 -8.73 -10.88 17.10
C ARG A 34 -7.31 -10.31 17.18
N ARG A 35 -6.76 -10.32 18.39
CA ARG A 35 -5.46 -9.69 18.70
C ARG A 35 -4.30 -10.13 17.80
N ALA A 36 -4.28 -11.41 17.38
CA ALA A 36 -3.24 -11.92 16.48
C ALA A 36 -3.15 -11.14 15.15
N TRP A 37 -4.27 -10.59 14.65
CA TRP A 37 -4.28 -9.82 13.41
C TRP A 37 -3.83 -8.37 13.57
N ILE A 38 -3.72 -7.88 14.80
CA ILE A 38 -3.15 -6.56 15.10
C ILE A 38 -1.69 -6.50 14.65
N VAL A 39 -0.96 -7.63 14.79
CA VAL A 39 0.44 -7.72 14.33
C VAL A 39 0.53 -7.55 12.80
N VAL A 40 -0.39 -8.18 12.05
CA VAL A 40 -0.44 -8.04 10.58
C VAL A 40 -0.77 -6.59 10.20
N LEU A 41 -1.73 -5.99 10.90
CA LEU A 41 -2.13 -4.60 10.70
C LEU A 41 -0.96 -3.63 10.96
N ALA A 42 -0.29 -3.79 12.11
CA ALA A 42 0.89 -3.01 12.46
C ALA A 42 2.05 -3.21 11.46
N GLY A 43 2.29 -4.47 11.03
CA GLY A 43 3.28 -4.83 10.03
C GLY A 43 3.03 -4.13 8.68
N GLY A 44 1.79 -4.09 8.22
CA GLY A 44 1.42 -3.37 7.00
C GLY A 44 1.69 -1.87 7.09
N TYR A 45 1.35 -1.23 8.22
CA TYR A 45 1.66 0.17 8.45
C TYR A 45 3.18 0.41 8.55
N PHE A 46 3.89 -0.45 9.26
CA PHE A 46 5.35 -0.37 9.37
C PHE A 46 6.04 -0.50 8.01
N LEU A 47 5.62 -1.48 7.19
CA LEU A 47 6.15 -1.66 5.84
C LEU A 47 5.93 -0.40 4.98
N TYR A 48 4.72 0.17 5.01
CA TYR A 48 4.42 1.42 4.31
C TYR A 48 5.36 2.55 4.76
N ARG A 49 5.51 2.74 6.07
CA ARG A 49 6.32 3.83 6.65
C ARG A 49 7.80 3.66 6.37
N SER A 50 8.34 2.44 6.57
CA SER A 50 9.76 2.14 6.36
C SER A 50 10.16 2.29 4.88
N ALA A 51 9.37 1.71 3.97
CA ALA A 51 9.61 1.84 2.54
C ALA A 51 9.53 3.31 2.06
N GLY A 52 8.57 4.07 2.58
CA GLY A 52 8.44 5.49 2.26
C GLY A 52 9.61 6.35 2.77
N ARG A 53 10.10 6.07 3.98
CA ARG A 53 11.28 6.75 4.56
C ARG A 53 12.56 6.36 3.80
N TYR A 54 12.70 5.07 3.49
CA TYR A 54 13.83 4.56 2.72
C TYR A 54 13.95 5.22 1.35
N ARG A 55 12.83 5.29 0.61
CA ARG A 55 12.77 5.98 -0.68
C ARG A 55 13.08 7.47 -0.54
N ALA A 56 12.50 8.14 0.45
CA ALA A 56 12.71 9.57 0.65
C ALA A 56 14.19 9.91 0.95
N ALA A 57 14.87 9.04 1.69
CA ALA A 57 16.29 9.22 2.00
C ALA A 57 17.20 9.08 0.76
N ARG A 58 16.86 8.18 -0.18
CA ARG A 58 17.69 7.90 -1.37
C ARG A 58 17.31 8.69 -2.61
N ALA A 59 16.02 8.85 -2.87
CA ALA A 59 15.52 9.49 -4.09
C ALA A 59 14.97 10.90 -3.86
N GLY A 60 14.97 11.37 -2.63
CA GLY A 60 14.35 12.64 -2.25
C GLY A 60 12.82 12.62 -2.33
N GLY A 61 12.20 13.74 -1.94
CA GLY A 61 10.75 13.90 -1.94
C GLY A 61 10.04 13.21 -0.77
N ARG A 62 8.80 13.63 -0.51
CA ARG A 62 7.95 13.03 0.53
C ARG A 62 6.69 12.45 -0.09
N GLY A 63 6.46 11.15 0.14
CA GLY A 63 5.28 10.44 -0.35
C GLY A 63 5.41 9.92 -1.79
N VAL A 64 4.42 9.14 -2.21
CA VAL A 64 4.40 8.43 -3.51
C VAL A 64 4.30 9.39 -4.69
N ALA A 65 3.63 10.53 -4.51
CA ALA A 65 3.39 11.50 -5.59
C ALA A 65 4.61 12.38 -5.94
N SER A 66 5.67 12.39 -5.11
CA SER A 66 6.88 13.17 -5.40
C SER A 66 7.68 12.54 -6.55
N THR A 67 8.23 13.39 -7.43
CA THR A 67 9.15 12.93 -8.48
C THR A 67 10.47 12.50 -7.83
N PRO A 68 10.88 11.23 -7.97
CA PRO A 68 12.14 10.79 -7.44
C PRO A 68 13.30 11.35 -8.27
N ARG A 69 14.41 11.66 -7.61
CA ARG A 69 15.67 12.11 -8.25
C ARG A 69 16.56 10.95 -8.69
N ALA A 70 16.33 9.76 -8.12
CA ALA A 70 17.04 8.53 -8.43
C ALA A 70 16.11 7.34 -8.34
N LEU A 71 16.39 6.29 -9.09
CA LEU A 71 15.69 5.01 -8.98
C LEU A 71 16.21 4.27 -7.74
N VAL A 72 15.29 3.83 -6.87
CA VAL A 72 15.62 3.03 -5.69
C VAL A 72 15.30 1.58 -5.99
N THR A 73 16.32 0.73 -5.99
CA THR A 73 16.24 -0.69 -6.38
C THR A 73 16.66 -1.64 -5.25
N ASP A 74 17.13 -1.10 -4.13
CA ASP A 74 17.67 -1.84 -2.99
C ASP A 74 16.74 -1.81 -1.76
N GLY A 75 17.14 -2.49 -0.68
CA GLY A 75 16.34 -2.60 0.54
C GLY A 75 14.96 -3.20 0.27
N PRO A 76 13.85 -2.61 0.76
CA PRO A 76 12.52 -3.14 0.52
C PRO A 76 12.12 -3.17 -0.97
N TYR A 77 12.78 -2.36 -1.80
CA TYR A 77 12.57 -2.32 -3.25
C TYR A 77 13.31 -3.42 -4.00
N ALA A 78 14.21 -4.17 -3.37
CA ALA A 78 14.81 -5.38 -3.94
C ALA A 78 13.86 -6.59 -3.91
N ILE A 79 12.82 -6.57 -3.06
CA ILE A 79 11.86 -7.66 -2.89
C ILE A 79 10.62 -7.46 -3.76
N THR A 80 10.17 -6.22 -3.87
CA THR A 80 9.02 -5.83 -4.68
C THR A 80 9.19 -4.40 -5.18
N ARG A 81 8.75 -4.12 -6.39
CA ARG A 81 8.78 -2.74 -6.93
C ARG A 81 7.84 -1.80 -6.18
N ASN A 82 6.88 -2.34 -5.42
CA ASN A 82 5.78 -1.57 -4.82
C ASN A 82 5.59 -1.79 -3.30
N PRO A 83 6.66 -1.71 -2.46
CA PRO A 83 6.57 -2.04 -1.04
C PRO A 83 5.61 -1.13 -0.26
N MET A 84 5.48 0.14 -0.64
CA MET A 84 4.52 1.05 -0.01
C MET A 84 3.07 0.63 -0.29
N TYR A 85 2.77 0.21 -1.52
CA TYR A 85 1.43 -0.27 -1.86
C TYR A 85 1.13 -1.64 -1.24
N LEU A 86 2.13 -2.51 -1.14
CA LEU A 86 2.02 -3.76 -0.40
C LEU A 86 1.65 -3.51 1.07
N GLY A 87 2.25 -2.50 1.70
CA GLY A 87 1.91 -2.10 3.06
C GLY A 87 0.43 -1.73 3.24
N HIS A 88 -0.19 -1.06 2.28
CA HIS A 88 -1.64 -0.79 2.29
C HIS A 88 -2.47 -2.08 2.25
N LEU A 89 -2.09 -3.04 1.39
CA LEU A 89 -2.83 -4.30 1.23
C LEU A 89 -2.70 -5.18 2.47
N VAL A 90 -1.48 -5.30 3.03
CA VAL A 90 -1.24 -6.04 4.27
C VAL A 90 -2.01 -5.45 5.44
N PHE A 91 -2.02 -4.12 5.58
CA PHE A 91 -2.81 -3.42 6.61
C PHE A 91 -4.30 -3.76 6.50
N LEU A 92 -4.87 -3.66 5.31
CA LEU A 92 -6.30 -3.93 5.09
C LEU A 92 -6.64 -5.41 5.27
N ALA A 93 -5.76 -6.34 4.87
CA ALA A 93 -5.92 -7.76 5.17
C ALA A 93 -5.93 -8.00 6.69
N GLY A 94 -5.04 -7.32 7.42
CA GLY A 94 -5.04 -7.30 8.89
C GLY A 94 -6.36 -6.77 9.48
N LEU A 95 -6.93 -5.71 8.88
CA LEU A 95 -8.20 -5.14 9.31
C LEU A 95 -9.38 -6.13 9.11
N ILE A 96 -9.42 -6.84 7.96
CA ILE A 96 -10.41 -7.90 7.71
C ILE A 96 -10.27 -9.01 8.74
N GLY A 97 -9.06 -9.52 8.95
CA GLY A 97 -8.79 -10.60 9.89
C GLY A 97 -9.12 -10.22 11.34
N ALA A 98 -8.83 -8.97 11.73
CA ALA A 98 -9.10 -8.46 13.08
C ALA A 98 -10.59 -8.28 13.35
N THR A 99 -11.35 -7.73 12.41
CA THR A 99 -12.74 -7.34 12.62
C THR A 99 -13.76 -8.33 12.04
N ARG A 100 -13.37 -9.10 11.01
CA ARG A 100 -14.30 -9.91 10.19
C ARG A 100 -15.48 -9.11 9.65
N SER A 101 -15.28 -7.82 9.45
CA SER A 101 -16.30 -6.92 8.94
C SER A 101 -16.43 -7.05 7.42
N PRO A 102 -17.65 -7.25 6.87
CA PRO A 102 -17.87 -7.24 5.44
C PRO A 102 -17.53 -5.88 4.82
N LEU A 103 -17.71 -4.79 5.58
CA LEU A 103 -17.26 -3.47 5.13
C LEU A 103 -15.75 -3.41 4.95
N ALA A 104 -14.97 -4.02 5.86
CA ALA A 104 -13.51 -4.10 5.70
C ALA A 104 -13.12 -4.83 4.41
N ALA A 105 -13.81 -5.95 4.09
CA ALA A 105 -13.60 -6.68 2.85
C ALA A 105 -13.97 -5.86 1.60
N ALA A 106 -15.08 -5.14 1.63
CA ALA A 106 -15.50 -4.26 0.54
C ALA A 106 -14.50 -3.11 0.32
N LEU A 107 -14.00 -2.50 1.40
CA LEU A 107 -12.98 -1.45 1.35
C LEU A 107 -11.64 -1.98 0.81
N PHE A 108 -11.27 -3.21 1.16
CA PHE A 108 -10.09 -3.88 0.61
C PHE A 108 -10.22 -4.08 -0.91
N ALA A 109 -11.33 -4.65 -1.38
CA ALA A 109 -11.57 -4.86 -2.81
C ALA A 109 -11.53 -3.54 -3.60
N ARG A 110 -12.20 -2.50 -3.09
CA ARG A 110 -12.16 -1.16 -3.66
C ARG A 110 -10.74 -0.60 -3.71
N GLN A 111 -9.97 -0.77 -2.62
CA GLN A 111 -8.60 -0.26 -2.57
C GLN A 111 -7.68 -1.03 -3.52
N LEU A 112 -7.83 -2.35 -3.62
CA LEU A 112 -7.08 -3.18 -4.55
C LEU A 112 -7.24 -2.70 -6.00
N THR A 113 -8.48 -2.44 -6.44
CA THR A 113 -8.77 -1.92 -7.78
C THR A 113 -8.08 -0.56 -8.00
N ARG A 114 -8.17 0.35 -7.03
CA ARG A 114 -7.53 1.67 -7.10
C ARG A 114 -5.99 1.57 -7.14
N LEU A 115 -5.43 0.67 -6.34
CA LEU A 115 -3.97 0.51 -6.27
C LEU A 115 -3.42 -0.11 -7.56
N ARG A 116 -4.13 -1.04 -8.20
CA ARG A 116 -3.74 -1.59 -9.51
C ARG A 116 -3.52 -0.48 -10.54
N SER A 117 -4.49 0.42 -10.70
CA SER A 117 -4.37 1.55 -11.61
C SER A 117 -3.25 2.52 -11.23
N ARG A 118 -3.07 2.78 -9.93
CA ARG A 118 -1.99 3.67 -9.45
C ARG A 118 -0.61 3.08 -9.66
N VAL A 119 -0.44 1.80 -9.36
CA VAL A 119 0.83 1.08 -9.58
C VAL A 119 1.22 1.14 -11.06
N ALA A 120 0.27 0.86 -11.98
CA ALA A 120 0.54 0.96 -13.41
C ALA A 120 0.96 2.38 -13.84
N GLN A 121 0.29 3.41 -13.31
CA GLN A 121 0.64 4.82 -13.58
C GLN A 121 2.03 5.19 -13.03
N ASP A 122 2.35 4.76 -11.81
CA ASP A 122 3.65 5.05 -11.18
C ASP A 122 4.78 4.30 -11.87
N GLU A 123 4.57 3.03 -12.26
CA GLU A 123 5.55 2.25 -13.03
C GLU A 123 5.79 2.88 -14.41
N GLY A 124 4.75 3.25 -15.14
CA GLY A 124 4.89 3.96 -16.42
C GLY A 124 5.57 5.33 -16.28
N ARG A 125 5.39 6.02 -15.15
CA ARG A 125 6.11 7.25 -14.84
C ARG A 125 7.60 7.00 -14.58
N LEU A 126 7.93 5.95 -13.81
CA LEU A 126 9.31 5.58 -13.53
C LEU A 126 10.04 5.15 -14.81
N GLU A 127 9.37 4.42 -15.69
CA GLU A 127 9.93 4.02 -16.98
C GLU A 127 10.23 5.23 -17.89
N ARG A 128 9.35 6.23 -17.91
CA ARG A 128 9.61 7.49 -18.64
C ARG A 128 10.77 8.30 -18.05
N LEU A 129 10.99 8.23 -16.74
CA LEU A 129 12.04 8.99 -16.05
C LEU A 129 13.40 8.31 -16.13
N PHE A 130 13.46 6.99 -16.05
CA PHE A 130 14.69 6.21 -15.89
C PHE A 130 14.96 5.23 -17.05
N GLY A 131 14.06 5.12 -18.03
CA GLY A 131 14.26 4.36 -19.26
C GLY A 131 14.77 2.94 -19.03
N ASP A 132 15.96 2.64 -19.63
CA ASP A 132 16.60 1.32 -19.57
C ASP A 132 16.94 0.86 -18.16
N GLU A 133 17.30 1.78 -17.27
CA GLU A 133 17.58 1.47 -15.87
C GLU A 133 16.33 0.88 -15.18
N TYR A 134 15.15 1.48 -15.42
CA TYR A 134 13.91 0.96 -14.89
C TYR A 134 13.52 -0.38 -15.52
N ARG A 135 13.72 -0.57 -16.84
CA ARG A 135 13.46 -1.85 -17.54
C ARG A 135 14.33 -2.98 -16.97
N ALA A 136 15.62 -2.72 -16.75
CA ALA A 136 16.52 -3.68 -16.13
C ALA A 136 16.12 -4.02 -14.67
N TYR A 137 15.63 -3.04 -13.91
CA TYR A 137 15.09 -3.26 -12.57
C TYR A 137 13.81 -4.09 -12.60
N ARG A 138 12.86 -3.77 -13.49
CA ARG A 138 11.59 -4.49 -13.69
C ARG A 138 11.81 -5.96 -14.06
N ALA A 139 12.84 -6.27 -14.86
CA ALA A 139 13.17 -7.64 -15.24
C ALA A 139 13.66 -8.51 -14.07
N ARG A 140 14.19 -7.91 -13.01
CA ARG A 140 14.76 -8.63 -11.86
C ARG A 140 13.87 -8.68 -10.64
N VAL A 141 13.00 -7.67 -10.46
CA VAL A 141 12.18 -7.52 -9.24
C VAL A 141 10.72 -7.55 -9.59
N PRO A 142 9.92 -8.45 -9.00
CA PRO A 142 8.50 -8.57 -9.32
C PRO A 142 7.69 -7.37 -8.80
N ARG A 143 6.53 -7.13 -9.41
CA ARG A 143 5.56 -6.13 -8.95
C ARG A 143 5.04 -6.45 -7.56
N TRP A 144 4.70 -7.72 -7.33
CA TRP A 144 4.23 -8.24 -6.06
C TRP A 144 5.06 -9.45 -5.63
N PRO A 145 5.40 -9.58 -4.33
CA PRO A 145 6.11 -10.76 -3.85
C PRO A 145 5.27 -12.00 -4.12
N LEU A 146 5.92 -13.08 -4.53
CA LEU A 146 5.30 -14.40 -4.75
C LEU A 146 4.26 -14.47 -5.89
N LEU A 147 4.04 -13.40 -6.63
CA LEU A 147 3.17 -13.40 -7.80
C LEU A 147 3.99 -13.08 -9.05
N PRO A 148 3.92 -13.90 -10.10
CA PRO A 148 4.53 -13.54 -11.37
C PRO A 148 3.85 -12.28 -11.91
N ASP A 149 4.63 -11.44 -12.59
CA ASP A 149 4.04 -10.33 -13.34
C ASP A 149 3.16 -10.91 -14.44
N ALA A 150 1.99 -10.34 -14.63
CA ALA A 150 1.18 -10.70 -15.79
C ALA A 150 1.97 -10.36 -17.07
N PRO A 151 1.90 -11.19 -18.12
CA PRO A 151 2.44 -10.81 -19.41
C PRO A 151 1.81 -9.50 -19.86
N ASP A 152 2.63 -8.62 -20.44
CA ASP A 152 2.20 -7.32 -20.99
C ASP A 152 1.31 -7.49 -22.22
#